data_2751acf7118f609c8ecd7b1da172f14f
#
_entry.id   2751acf7118f609c8ecd7b1da172f14f
#
_cell.length_a   1.000
_cell.length_b   1.000
_cell.length_c   1.000
_cell.angle_alpha   90.00
_cell.angle_beta   90.00
_cell.angle_gamma   90.00
#
_symmetry.space_group_name_H-M   'P 1'
#
loop_
_entity.id
_entity.type
_entity.pdbx_description
1 polymer ?
#
loop_
_entity_poly.entity_id
_entity_poly.type
_entity_poly.pdbx_seq_one_letter_code
_entity_poly.pdbx_strand_id
1 'polypeptide(L)'
;IGAAGTVVLVHYDLWHRAMPNMSQDRRYMVKFLFTRLEEPDGPSWDTAGDAWPQENDLRQPLWQSMWDWHRGNTSPLANGGDIKALLDPHEATALQATYRLDERAIPALIDLLADETDTVRMNAGYALNAIGKAAVPALIEACSDTREILRAQAADALGDLGRQATEASSTLINLLADCSHAVRRNAIDALGVIANAPETATALAPSLTDDDEWIRRNAALALLRLGPQAALATTDLVTALNSDNRYVSGKAAQTLKRIKTPEAQDLLMDHLFTARWCPETSAASRH
;
A
#
# COMPACT_ATOMS: atom_id res chain seq x y z
N ILE A 1 -29.22 5.65 0.42
CA ILE A 1 -30.04 4.42 0.34
C ILE A 1 -30.58 4.36 -1.07
N GLY A 2 -30.23 3.32 -1.83
CA GLY A 2 -30.68 3.09 -3.21
C GLY A 2 -31.86 2.13 -3.26
N ALA A 3 -32.57 2.13 -4.40
CA ALA A 3 -33.60 1.13 -4.70
C ALA A 3 -32.95 -0.26 -4.88
N ALA A 4 -33.77 -1.32 -4.90
CA ALA A 4 -33.29 -2.66 -5.23
C ALA A 4 -32.59 -2.67 -6.60
N GLY A 5 -31.41 -3.28 -6.68
CA GLY A 5 -30.58 -3.28 -7.89
C GLY A 5 -29.61 -2.10 -8.01
N THR A 6 -29.59 -1.14 -7.05
CA THR A 6 -28.58 -0.09 -7.04
C THR A 6 -27.19 -0.69 -6.79
N VAL A 7 -26.24 -0.35 -7.67
CA VAL A 7 -24.82 -0.66 -7.51
C VAL A 7 -24.08 0.62 -7.14
N VAL A 8 -23.26 0.56 -6.12
CA VAL A 8 -22.43 1.69 -5.68
C VAL A 8 -20.96 1.24 -5.68
N LEU A 9 -20.13 1.95 -6.44
CA LEU A 9 -18.68 1.79 -6.40
C LEU A 9 -18.10 2.87 -5.51
N VAL A 10 -17.38 2.48 -4.48
CA VAL A 10 -16.78 3.41 -3.51
C VAL A 10 -15.33 3.03 -3.26
N HIS A 11 -14.48 4.04 -3.03
CA HIS A 11 -13.17 3.81 -2.48
C HIS A 11 -13.31 3.31 -1.04
N TYR A 12 -12.55 2.28 -0.65
CA TYR A 12 -12.74 1.65 0.67
C TYR A 12 -12.44 2.59 1.83
N ASP A 13 -11.48 3.51 1.67
CA ASP A 13 -11.04 4.45 2.69
C ASP A 13 -11.98 5.66 2.85
N LEU A 14 -13.01 5.78 1.98
CA LEU A 14 -14.04 6.78 2.21
C LEU A 14 -14.78 6.49 3.51
N TRP A 15 -15.01 7.52 4.30
CA TRP A 15 -15.78 7.42 5.53
C TRP A 15 -17.13 6.78 5.25
N HIS A 16 -17.34 5.60 5.78
CA HIS A 16 -18.58 4.86 5.62
C HIS A 16 -18.95 4.15 6.93
N ARG A 17 -20.24 3.99 7.17
CA ARG A 17 -20.74 3.20 8.29
C ARG A 17 -21.91 2.34 7.87
N ALA A 18 -22.06 1.19 8.51
CA ALA A 18 -23.29 0.44 8.46
C ALA A 18 -24.37 1.16 9.30
N MET A 19 -25.52 1.39 8.68
CA MET A 19 -26.69 1.89 9.40
C MET A 19 -27.61 0.74 9.81
N PRO A 20 -28.26 0.81 10.98
CA PRO A 20 -29.26 -0.16 11.36
C PRO A 20 -30.36 -0.28 10.29
N ASN A 21 -30.84 -1.49 10.06
CA ASN A 21 -32.04 -1.70 9.26
C ASN A 21 -33.26 -1.38 10.12
N MET A 22 -33.90 -0.25 9.88
CA MET A 22 -35.08 0.21 10.62
C MET A 22 -36.40 -0.32 10.03
N SER A 23 -36.33 -1.11 8.95
CA SER A 23 -37.51 -1.74 8.34
C SER A 23 -37.75 -3.13 8.89
N GLN A 24 -38.98 -3.66 8.66
CA GLN A 24 -39.36 -5.05 8.97
C GLN A 24 -38.76 -6.04 7.96
N ASP A 25 -38.31 -5.53 6.80
CA ASP A 25 -37.81 -6.35 5.70
C ASP A 25 -36.32 -6.68 5.87
N ARG A 26 -35.92 -7.85 5.42
CA ARG A 26 -34.50 -8.24 5.38
C ARG A 26 -33.77 -7.41 4.33
N ARG A 27 -32.65 -6.83 4.73
CA ARG A 27 -31.74 -6.14 3.81
C ARG A 27 -30.61 -7.06 3.42
N TYR A 28 -30.47 -7.30 2.14
CA TYR A 28 -29.36 -8.04 1.56
C TYR A 28 -28.38 -7.08 0.90
N MET A 29 -27.09 -7.30 1.14
CA MET A 29 -26.01 -6.56 0.51
C MET A 29 -24.88 -7.52 0.15
N VAL A 30 -24.46 -7.51 -1.11
CA VAL A 30 -23.26 -8.21 -1.56
C VAL A 30 -22.16 -7.18 -1.70
N LYS A 31 -21.01 -7.45 -1.07
CA LYS A 31 -19.82 -6.60 -1.15
C LYS A 31 -18.74 -7.36 -1.92
N PHE A 32 -18.18 -6.69 -2.91
CA PHE A 32 -17.00 -7.15 -3.62
C PHE A 32 -15.86 -6.19 -3.26
N LEU A 33 -14.72 -6.75 -2.87
CA LEU A 33 -13.49 -5.99 -2.65
C LEU A 33 -12.56 -6.24 -3.82
N PHE A 34 -12.12 -5.16 -4.45
CA PHE A 34 -11.12 -5.18 -5.51
C PHE A 34 -9.81 -4.58 -4.97
N THR A 35 -8.74 -5.34 -5.07
CA THR A 35 -7.40 -4.88 -4.69
C THR A 35 -6.63 -4.58 -5.97
N ARG A 36 -6.02 -3.41 -6.04
CA ARG A 36 -5.12 -3.05 -7.13
C ARG A 36 -3.87 -3.92 -7.05
N LEU A 37 -3.49 -4.53 -8.16
CA LEU A 37 -2.30 -5.36 -8.29
C LEU A 37 -1.16 -4.67 -9.07
N GLU A 38 -1.50 -3.64 -9.81
CA GLU A 38 -0.56 -2.87 -10.63
C GLU A 38 -0.85 -1.38 -10.40
N GLU A 39 0.20 -0.62 -10.14
CA GLU A 39 0.07 0.82 -10.03
C GLU A 39 -0.16 1.43 -11.42
N PRO A 40 -0.97 2.51 -11.54
CA PRO A 40 -1.19 3.17 -12.81
C PRO A 40 0.13 3.71 -13.37
N ASP A 41 0.34 3.53 -14.66
CA ASP A 41 1.54 4.03 -15.35
C ASP A 41 1.49 5.55 -15.61
N GLY A 42 0.35 6.16 -15.39
CA GLY A 42 0.15 7.58 -15.61
C GLY A 42 -1.30 8.04 -15.41
N PRO A 43 -1.57 9.29 -15.73
CA PRO A 43 -2.88 9.89 -15.57
C PRO A 43 -3.92 9.20 -16.45
N SER A 44 -5.14 9.06 -15.93
CA SER A 44 -6.23 8.36 -16.60
C SER A 44 -7.38 9.26 -17.01
N TRP A 45 -7.33 10.55 -16.71
CA TRP A 45 -8.41 11.48 -17.04
C TRP A 45 -8.18 12.16 -18.39
N ASP A 46 -9.14 12.00 -19.28
CA ASP A 46 -9.24 12.75 -20.51
C ASP A 46 -10.16 13.98 -20.30
N THR A 47 -9.63 14.99 -19.64
CA THR A 47 -10.34 16.23 -19.32
C THR A 47 -9.70 17.41 -20.03
N ALA A 48 -9.33 17.23 -21.28
CA ALA A 48 -8.72 18.29 -22.07
C ALA A 48 -9.62 19.54 -22.09
N GLY A 49 -9.14 20.62 -21.50
CA GLY A 49 -9.83 21.92 -21.50
C GLY A 49 -10.56 22.28 -20.21
N ASP A 50 -10.76 21.35 -19.27
CA ASP A 50 -11.41 21.69 -18.01
C ASP A 50 -10.43 22.44 -17.09
N ALA A 51 -10.83 23.60 -16.62
CA ALA A 51 -10.10 24.35 -15.61
C ALA A 51 -10.48 23.82 -14.21
N TRP A 52 -9.52 23.85 -13.30
CA TRP A 52 -9.80 23.57 -11.89
C TRP A 52 -10.83 24.60 -11.36
N PRO A 53 -11.95 24.16 -10.78
CA PRO A 53 -12.88 25.09 -10.13
C PRO A 53 -12.19 25.75 -8.94
N GLN A 54 -12.05 27.06 -8.98
CA GLN A 54 -11.45 27.80 -7.86
C GLN A 54 -12.46 27.87 -6.72
N GLU A 55 -12.17 27.17 -5.64
CA GLU A 55 -12.95 27.22 -4.40
C GLU A 55 -12.11 27.87 -3.29
N ASN A 56 -12.76 28.58 -2.39
CA ASN A 56 -12.10 29.17 -1.24
C ASN A 56 -11.99 28.15 -0.09
N ASP A 57 -11.22 27.08 -0.31
CA ASP A 57 -10.96 26.00 0.66
C ASP A 57 -9.47 25.95 0.98
N LEU A 58 -9.14 25.84 2.28
CA LEU A 58 -7.75 25.71 2.73
C LEU A 58 -7.05 24.47 2.14
N ARG A 59 -7.80 23.43 1.77
CA ARG A 59 -7.28 22.20 1.16
C ARG A 59 -7.07 22.35 -0.36
N GLN A 60 -7.29 23.52 -0.93
CA GLN A 60 -7.12 23.74 -2.37
C GLN A 60 -5.76 23.25 -2.91
N PRO A 61 -4.60 23.40 -2.23
CA PRO A 61 -3.33 22.86 -2.72
C PRO A 61 -3.33 21.34 -2.90
N LEU A 62 -3.93 20.59 -1.97
CA LEU A 62 -4.11 19.15 -2.08
C LEU A 62 -5.00 18.79 -3.28
N TRP A 63 -6.16 19.42 -3.39
CA TRP A 63 -7.10 19.16 -4.48
C TRP A 63 -6.49 19.49 -5.84
N GLN A 64 -5.72 20.59 -5.94
CA GLN A 64 -5.00 20.97 -7.12
C GLN A 64 -3.95 19.94 -7.52
N SER A 65 -3.17 19.44 -6.53
CA SER A 65 -2.18 18.40 -6.75
C SER A 65 -2.80 17.13 -7.31
N MET A 66 -3.90 16.67 -6.71
CA MET A 66 -4.65 15.49 -7.18
C MET A 66 -5.20 15.67 -8.59
N TRP A 67 -5.79 16.84 -8.86
CA TRP A 67 -6.33 17.17 -10.17
C TRP A 67 -5.25 17.18 -11.24
N ASP A 68 -4.13 17.86 -10.95
CA ASP A 68 -3.01 17.95 -11.87
C ASP A 68 -2.39 16.58 -12.14
N TRP A 69 -2.23 15.75 -11.10
CA TRP A 69 -1.74 14.38 -11.25
C TRP A 69 -2.63 13.54 -12.17
N HIS A 70 -3.96 13.58 -11.96
CA HIS A 70 -4.91 12.83 -12.80
C HIS A 70 -4.90 13.27 -14.26
N ARG A 71 -4.48 14.49 -14.54
CA ARG A 71 -4.39 15.06 -15.90
C ARG A 71 -2.98 14.97 -16.52
N GLY A 72 -2.02 14.47 -15.78
CA GLY A 72 -0.63 14.39 -16.22
C GLY A 72 0.13 15.71 -16.16
N ASN A 73 -0.37 16.68 -15.43
CA ASN A 73 0.32 17.93 -15.17
C ASN A 73 1.24 17.74 -13.96
N THR A 74 2.51 18.05 -14.15
CA THR A 74 3.54 17.99 -13.08
C THR A 74 3.98 19.37 -12.62
N SER A 75 3.09 20.35 -12.69
CA SER A 75 3.43 21.71 -12.27
C SER A 75 3.79 21.70 -10.78
N PRO A 76 4.96 22.21 -10.40
CA PRO A 76 5.30 22.35 -9.00
C PRO A 76 4.26 23.24 -8.31
N LEU A 77 3.78 22.81 -7.18
CA LEU A 77 2.89 23.61 -6.35
C LEU A 77 3.57 24.92 -5.96
N ALA A 78 2.78 25.96 -5.77
CA ALA A 78 3.30 27.28 -5.40
C ALA A 78 4.14 27.19 -4.13
N ASN A 79 5.42 27.58 -4.21
CA ASN A 79 6.34 27.66 -3.09
C ASN A 79 5.78 28.57 -2.00
N GLY A 80 6.07 28.28 -0.73
CA GLY A 80 5.73 29.14 0.40
C GLY A 80 5.00 28.44 1.55
N GLY A 81 5.13 27.12 1.67
CA GLY A 81 4.65 26.38 2.85
C GLY A 81 5.51 26.70 4.08
N ASP A 82 4.86 26.93 5.22
CA ASP A 82 5.54 27.00 6.52
C ASP A 82 5.54 25.60 7.16
N ILE A 83 6.71 25.04 7.38
CA ILE A 83 6.85 23.71 8.00
C ILE A 83 6.23 23.65 9.39
N LYS A 84 6.18 24.77 10.12
CA LYS A 84 5.55 24.82 11.45
C LYS A 84 4.04 24.59 11.39
N ALA A 85 3.41 24.88 10.25
CA ALA A 85 1.99 24.64 10.07
C ALA A 85 1.63 23.14 9.98
N LEU A 86 2.61 22.24 9.78
CA LEU A 86 2.39 20.79 9.87
C LEU A 86 2.05 20.34 11.29
N LEU A 87 2.39 21.15 12.29
CA LEU A 87 2.09 20.93 13.72
C LEU A 87 0.70 21.44 14.12
N ASP A 88 -0.01 22.11 13.20
CA ASP A 88 -1.33 22.68 13.49
C ASP A 88 -2.35 21.54 13.67
N PRO A 89 -3.12 21.53 14.78
CA PRO A 89 -4.15 20.53 15.01
C PRO A 89 -5.32 20.60 14.02
N HIS A 90 -5.45 21.70 13.29
CA HIS A 90 -6.44 21.85 12.25
C HIS A 90 -5.93 21.25 10.92
N GLU A 91 -6.44 20.08 10.57
CA GLU A 91 -6.02 19.28 9.43
C GLU A 91 -5.89 20.09 8.12
N ALA A 92 -6.86 20.95 7.81
CA ALA A 92 -6.84 21.72 6.57
C ALA A 92 -5.66 22.71 6.50
N THR A 93 -5.25 23.28 7.64
CA THR A 93 -4.08 24.17 7.73
C THR A 93 -2.80 23.37 7.46
N ALA A 94 -2.65 22.22 8.11
CA ALA A 94 -1.50 21.34 7.93
C ALA A 94 -1.40 20.84 6.48
N LEU A 95 -2.49 20.36 5.88
CA LEU A 95 -2.51 19.91 4.49
C LEU A 95 -2.22 21.04 3.49
N GLN A 96 -2.70 22.27 3.75
CA GLN A 96 -2.36 23.42 2.91
C GLN A 96 -0.85 23.66 2.87
N ALA A 97 -0.18 23.58 4.03
CA ALA A 97 1.26 23.78 4.13
C ALA A 97 2.02 22.60 3.48
N THR A 98 1.59 21.37 3.75
CA THR A 98 2.16 20.13 3.21
C THR A 98 2.39 20.21 1.70
N TYR A 99 1.36 20.59 0.95
CA TYR A 99 1.41 20.67 -0.52
C TYR A 99 2.00 21.97 -1.07
N ARG A 100 2.66 22.77 -0.24
CA ARG A 100 3.40 23.99 -0.63
C ARG A 100 4.88 23.94 -0.24
N LEU A 101 5.33 22.86 0.38
CA LEU A 101 6.73 22.67 0.72
C LEU A 101 7.54 22.22 -0.51
N ASP A 102 8.81 22.55 -0.51
CA ASP A 102 9.76 22.15 -1.55
C ASP A 102 10.94 21.36 -0.96
N GLU A 103 11.90 21.00 -1.80
CA GLU A 103 13.06 20.18 -1.45
C GLU A 103 13.88 20.73 -0.27
N ARG A 104 13.85 22.03 -0.02
CA ARG A 104 14.56 22.67 1.11
C ARG A 104 14.00 22.24 2.46
N ALA A 105 12.76 21.76 2.47
CA ALA A 105 12.11 21.27 3.69
C ALA A 105 12.49 19.82 4.04
N ILE A 106 13.11 19.06 3.12
CA ILE A 106 13.38 17.62 3.30
C ILE A 106 14.07 17.32 4.64
N PRO A 107 15.18 17.98 5.05
CA PRO A 107 15.84 17.62 6.30
C PRO A 107 14.92 17.74 7.53
N ALA A 108 14.14 18.81 7.60
CA ALA A 108 13.21 19.00 8.70
C ALA A 108 12.00 18.05 8.62
N LEU A 109 11.56 17.68 7.43
CA LEU A 109 10.49 16.67 7.24
C LEU A 109 10.96 15.29 7.70
N ILE A 110 12.21 14.92 7.43
CA ILE A 110 12.77 13.65 7.95
C ILE A 110 12.76 13.63 9.48
N ASP A 111 13.09 14.74 10.14
CA ASP A 111 13.02 14.82 11.61
C ASP A 111 11.56 14.65 12.09
N LEU A 112 10.59 15.27 11.41
CA LEU A 112 9.17 15.17 11.74
C LEU A 112 8.58 13.76 11.51
N LEU A 113 9.19 12.90 10.71
CA LEU A 113 8.80 11.48 10.62
C LEU A 113 8.99 10.71 11.93
N ALA A 114 9.75 11.24 12.87
CA ALA A 114 9.94 10.67 14.20
C ALA A 114 9.22 11.46 15.32
N ASP A 115 8.32 12.38 14.97
CA ASP A 115 7.54 13.15 15.96
C ASP A 115 6.66 12.22 16.81
N GLU A 116 6.36 12.62 18.05
CA GLU A 116 5.53 11.86 18.96
C GLU A 116 4.06 11.78 18.48
N THR A 117 3.62 12.77 17.72
CA THR A 117 2.25 12.92 17.24
C THR A 117 2.05 12.23 15.89
N ASP A 118 1.15 11.24 15.81
CA ASP A 118 0.86 10.49 14.58
C ASP A 118 0.47 11.39 13.41
N THR A 119 -0.34 12.41 13.64
CA THR A 119 -0.78 13.34 12.58
C THR A 119 0.37 14.17 12.02
N VAL A 120 1.37 14.52 12.84
CA VAL A 120 2.57 15.24 12.41
C VAL A 120 3.43 14.33 11.50
N ARG A 121 3.65 13.08 11.92
CA ARG A 121 4.38 12.09 11.10
C ARG A 121 3.70 11.89 9.74
N MET A 122 2.37 11.74 9.75
CA MET A 122 1.57 11.57 8.54
C MET A 122 1.67 12.78 7.61
N ASN A 123 1.57 14.01 8.14
CA ASN A 123 1.72 15.23 7.37
C ASN A 123 3.13 15.36 6.76
N ALA A 124 4.18 14.96 7.51
CA ALA A 124 5.55 14.93 7.01
C ALA A 124 5.70 13.91 5.85
N GLY A 125 5.13 12.72 5.99
CA GLY A 125 5.07 11.71 4.93
C GLY A 125 4.39 12.24 3.66
N TYR A 126 3.23 12.87 3.80
CA TYR A 126 2.53 13.50 2.66
C TYR A 126 3.36 14.59 1.99
N ALA A 127 4.09 15.40 2.78
CA ALA A 127 4.94 16.44 2.21
C ALA A 127 6.12 15.84 1.43
N LEU A 128 6.77 14.81 1.96
CA LEU A 128 7.85 14.10 1.27
C LEU A 128 7.35 13.44 -0.02
N ASN A 129 6.15 12.86 0.02
CA ASN A 129 5.51 12.31 -1.18
C ASN A 129 5.19 13.40 -2.21
N ALA A 130 4.67 14.56 -1.80
CA ALA A 130 4.38 15.68 -2.69
C ALA A 130 5.66 16.26 -3.31
N ILE A 131 6.77 16.31 -2.58
CA ILE A 131 8.10 16.69 -3.09
C ILE A 131 8.60 15.66 -4.12
N GLY A 132 8.27 14.39 -3.93
CA GLY A 132 8.55 13.34 -4.88
C GLY A 132 9.99 12.82 -4.82
N LYS A 133 10.54 12.48 -5.99
CA LYS A 133 11.83 11.77 -6.14
C LYS A 133 12.99 12.42 -5.38
N ALA A 134 13.00 13.73 -5.20
CA ALA A 134 14.07 14.43 -4.48
C ALA A 134 14.18 14.01 -2.99
N ALA A 135 13.10 13.49 -2.40
CA ALA A 135 13.11 13.00 -1.03
C ALA A 135 13.76 11.60 -0.86
N VAL A 136 13.88 10.81 -1.94
CA VAL A 136 14.31 9.40 -1.88
C VAL A 136 15.68 9.20 -1.22
N PRO A 137 16.74 9.96 -1.54
CA PRO A 137 18.04 9.75 -0.90
C PRO A 137 18.00 9.94 0.63
N ALA A 138 17.30 10.96 1.12
CA ALA A 138 17.16 11.22 2.55
C ALA A 138 16.32 10.14 3.26
N LEU A 139 15.28 9.62 2.60
CA LEU A 139 14.51 8.51 3.12
C LEU A 139 15.30 7.20 3.19
N ILE A 140 16.16 6.94 2.19
CA ILE A 140 17.07 5.79 2.20
C ILE A 140 18.03 5.89 3.40
N GLU A 141 18.60 7.07 3.67
CA GLU A 141 19.45 7.31 4.83
C GLU A 141 18.67 7.07 6.14
N ALA A 142 17.45 7.60 6.24
CA ALA A 142 16.58 7.45 7.40
C ALA A 142 16.21 5.98 7.71
N CYS A 143 16.21 5.10 6.71
CA CYS A 143 16.03 3.65 6.92
C CYS A 143 17.14 2.99 7.75
N SER A 144 18.26 3.67 7.99
CA SER A 144 19.37 3.18 8.82
C SER A 144 19.45 3.89 10.19
N ASP A 145 18.47 4.70 10.55
CA ASP A 145 18.45 5.44 11.83
C ASP A 145 18.29 4.49 13.03
N THR A 146 18.79 4.87 14.17
CA THR A 146 18.66 4.10 15.42
C THR A 146 17.23 4.07 15.94
N ARG A 147 16.43 5.10 15.66
CA ARG A 147 15.02 5.20 16.05
C ARG A 147 14.16 4.31 15.19
N GLU A 148 13.51 3.34 15.80
CA GLU A 148 12.58 2.42 15.13
C GLU A 148 11.51 3.18 14.34
N ILE A 149 10.90 4.19 14.97
CA ILE A 149 9.81 4.95 14.35
C ILE A 149 10.25 5.63 13.05
N LEU A 150 11.47 6.15 13.01
CA LEU A 150 11.97 6.81 11.81
C LEU A 150 12.23 5.80 10.69
N ARG A 151 12.81 4.63 11.00
CA ARG A 151 12.99 3.58 10.00
C ARG A 151 11.65 3.11 9.42
N ALA A 152 10.64 2.94 10.30
CA ALA A 152 9.32 2.50 9.87
C ALA A 152 8.63 3.53 8.97
N GLN A 153 8.64 4.80 9.35
CA GLN A 153 8.02 5.88 8.56
C GLN A 153 8.79 6.16 7.26
N ALA A 154 10.11 6.03 7.27
CA ALA A 154 10.90 6.16 6.05
C ALA A 154 10.59 5.05 5.03
N ALA A 155 10.44 3.81 5.49
CA ALA A 155 10.04 2.69 4.63
C ALA A 155 8.62 2.89 4.06
N ASP A 156 7.69 3.39 4.87
CA ASP A 156 6.32 3.72 4.47
C ASP A 156 6.30 4.82 3.39
N ALA A 157 6.99 5.95 3.65
CA ALA A 157 7.10 7.06 2.71
C ALA A 157 7.76 6.66 1.38
N LEU A 158 8.74 5.74 1.40
CA LEU A 158 9.31 5.17 0.17
C LEU A 158 8.26 4.36 -0.60
N GLY A 159 7.42 3.59 0.10
CA GLY A 159 6.29 2.86 -0.49
C GLY A 159 5.30 3.80 -1.19
N ASP A 160 4.95 4.90 -0.54
CA ASP A 160 4.05 5.91 -1.08
C ASP A 160 4.61 6.61 -2.35
N LEU A 161 5.93 6.80 -2.42
CA LEU A 161 6.60 7.31 -3.62
C LEU A 161 6.54 6.33 -4.81
N GLY A 162 6.25 5.07 -4.55
CA GLY A 162 6.09 4.05 -5.58
C GLY A 162 7.32 3.92 -6.47
N ARG A 163 7.12 3.85 -7.77
CA ARG A 163 8.21 3.66 -8.76
C ARG A 163 9.29 4.74 -8.74
N GLN A 164 9.01 5.92 -8.19
CA GLN A 164 10.01 6.97 -8.05
C GLN A 164 11.13 6.57 -7.07
N ALA A 165 10.84 5.64 -6.13
CA ALA A 165 11.76 5.16 -5.11
C ALA A 165 12.40 3.79 -5.45
N THR A 166 12.43 3.37 -6.72
CA THR A 166 12.98 2.07 -7.14
C THR A 166 14.42 1.84 -6.65
N GLU A 167 15.22 2.87 -6.53
CA GLU A 167 16.60 2.82 -6.01
C GLU A 167 16.67 2.41 -4.53
N ALA A 168 15.58 2.51 -3.77
CA ALA A 168 15.50 2.08 -2.38
C ALA A 168 15.31 0.56 -2.19
N SER A 169 15.13 -0.20 -3.27
CA SER A 169 14.80 -1.64 -3.19
C SER A 169 15.79 -2.44 -2.34
N SER A 170 17.09 -2.22 -2.49
CA SER A 170 18.12 -2.93 -1.70
C SER A 170 18.07 -2.56 -0.21
N THR A 171 17.81 -1.30 0.11
CA THR A 171 17.64 -0.84 1.50
C THR A 171 16.41 -1.47 2.14
N LEU A 172 15.29 -1.49 1.41
CA LEU A 172 14.06 -2.11 1.90
C LEU A 172 14.20 -3.63 2.08
N ILE A 173 14.95 -4.32 1.20
CA ILE A 173 15.29 -5.74 1.40
C ILE A 173 16.06 -5.95 2.70
N ASN A 174 17.01 -5.09 3.03
CA ASN A 174 17.74 -5.18 4.30
C ASN A 174 16.81 -5.00 5.53
N LEU A 175 15.79 -4.15 5.42
CA LEU A 175 14.81 -3.93 6.48
C LEU A 175 13.87 -5.12 6.73
N LEU A 176 13.82 -6.11 5.84
CA LEU A 176 13.07 -7.36 6.10
C LEU A 176 13.60 -8.15 7.30
N ALA A 177 14.85 -7.91 7.70
CA ALA A 177 15.48 -8.50 8.87
C ALA A 177 15.48 -7.58 10.10
N ASP A 178 14.78 -6.44 10.06
CA ASP A 178 14.69 -5.53 11.22
C ASP A 178 14.03 -6.20 12.42
N CYS A 179 14.49 -5.87 13.61
CA CYS A 179 13.91 -6.40 14.85
C CYS A 179 12.47 -5.92 15.09
N SER A 180 12.09 -4.78 14.53
CA SER A 180 10.75 -4.20 14.64
C SER A 180 9.78 -4.80 13.62
N HIS A 181 8.64 -5.29 14.10
CA HIS A 181 7.54 -5.73 13.23
C HIS A 181 7.01 -4.58 12.36
N ALA A 182 6.94 -3.36 12.88
CA ALA A 182 6.46 -2.19 12.13
C ALA A 182 7.39 -1.89 10.94
N VAL A 183 8.70 -1.91 11.15
CA VAL A 183 9.69 -1.70 10.09
C VAL A 183 9.57 -2.80 9.03
N ARG A 184 9.52 -4.08 9.44
CA ARG A 184 9.37 -5.19 8.48
C ARG A 184 8.08 -5.08 7.67
N ARG A 185 6.94 -4.75 8.31
CA ARG A 185 5.64 -4.59 7.62
C ARG A 185 5.70 -3.52 6.54
N ASN A 186 6.22 -2.34 6.87
CA ASN A 186 6.29 -1.21 5.94
C ASN A 186 7.29 -1.50 4.80
N ALA A 187 8.43 -2.12 5.11
CA ALA A 187 9.39 -2.53 4.09
C ALA A 187 8.81 -3.54 3.09
N ILE A 188 8.02 -4.52 3.57
CA ILE A 188 7.35 -5.50 2.71
C ILE A 188 6.31 -4.82 1.82
N ASP A 189 5.49 -3.93 2.37
CA ASP A 189 4.46 -3.25 1.60
C ASP A 189 5.09 -2.34 0.54
N ALA A 190 6.11 -1.57 0.92
CA ALA A 190 6.90 -0.75 0.00
C ALA A 190 7.51 -1.58 -1.14
N LEU A 191 8.14 -2.72 -0.84
CA LEU A 191 8.70 -3.62 -1.86
C LEU A 191 7.62 -4.14 -2.81
N GLY A 192 6.42 -4.41 -2.32
CA GLY A 192 5.29 -4.84 -3.15
C GLY A 192 4.82 -3.80 -4.16
N VAL A 193 5.14 -2.53 -3.94
CA VAL A 193 4.78 -1.41 -4.84
C VAL A 193 5.95 -1.00 -5.74
N ILE A 194 7.15 -0.90 -5.15
CA ILE A 194 8.34 -0.32 -5.79
C ILE A 194 9.05 -1.33 -6.69
N ALA A 195 9.26 -2.53 -6.17
CA ALA A 195 10.15 -3.51 -6.77
C ALA A 195 9.44 -4.37 -7.81
N ASN A 196 10.11 -4.59 -8.92
CA ASN A 196 9.64 -5.49 -9.97
C ASN A 196 10.81 -6.34 -10.48
N ALA A 197 11.44 -7.07 -9.56
CA ALA A 197 12.61 -7.91 -9.86
C ALA A 197 12.49 -9.27 -9.16
N PRO A 198 12.97 -10.37 -9.79
CA PRO A 198 12.89 -11.71 -9.23
C PRO A 198 13.58 -11.86 -7.87
N GLU A 199 14.65 -11.11 -7.63
CA GLU A 199 15.42 -11.11 -6.38
C GLU A 199 14.55 -10.63 -5.20
N THR A 200 13.61 -9.73 -5.46
CA THR A 200 12.64 -9.26 -4.45
C THR A 200 11.74 -10.41 -3.99
N ALA A 201 11.32 -11.29 -4.91
CA ALA A 201 10.51 -12.45 -4.54
C ALA A 201 11.26 -13.39 -3.60
N THR A 202 12.54 -13.65 -3.88
CA THR A 202 13.40 -14.46 -3.01
C THR A 202 13.56 -13.85 -1.62
N ALA A 203 13.70 -12.52 -1.55
CA ALA A 203 13.84 -11.80 -0.28
C ALA A 203 12.53 -11.81 0.54
N LEU A 204 11.37 -11.72 -0.11
CA LEU A 204 10.05 -11.70 0.53
C LEU A 204 9.57 -13.08 0.98
N ALA A 205 10.02 -14.16 0.33
CA ALA A 205 9.52 -15.51 0.57
C ALA A 205 9.58 -15.96 2.05
N PRO A 206 10.67 -15.72 2.81
CA PRO A 206 10.72 -16.08 4.24
C PRO A 206 9.64 -15.39 5.08
N SER A 207 9.20 -14.19 4.69
CA SER A 207 8.17 -13.44 5.41
C SER A 207 6.77 -14.09 5.33
N LEU A 208 6.55 -15.08 4.45
CA LEU A 208 5.31 -15.86 4.41
C LEU A 208 5.10 -16.72 5.65
N THR A 209 6.15 -16.98 6.44
CA THR A 209 6.13 -17.77 7.67
C THR A 209 6.52 -16.97 8.90
N ASP A 210 6.58 -15.64 8.82
CA ASP A 210 6.84 -14.74 9.96
C ASP A 210 5.83 -15.01 11.09
N ASP A 211 6.23 -14.80 12.34
CA ASP A 211 5.37 -14.94 13.50
C ASP A 211 4.24 -13.90 13.54
N ASP A 212 4.46 -12.71 12.96
CA ASP A 212 3.45 -11.67 12.82
C ASP A 212 2.48 -11.96 11.66
N GLU A 213 1.19 -11.97 11.95
CA GLU A 213 0.14 -12.23 10.97
C GLU A 213 0.09 -11.20 9.85
N TRP A 214 0.32 -9.91 10.16
CA TRP A 214 0.28 -8.85 9.17
C TRP A 214 1.47 -8.91 8.23
N ILE A 215 2.65 -9.29 8.76
CA ILE A 215 3.84 -9.54 7.93
C ILE A 215 3.54 -10.65 6.92
N ARG A 216 2.99 -11.78 7.34
CA ARG A 216 2.59 -12.86 6.42
C ARG A 216 1.61 -12.40 5.35
N ARG A 217 0.60 -11.60 5.74
CA ARG A 217 -0.41 -11.07 4.81
C ARG A 217 0.18 -10.09 3.79
N ASN A 218 1.03 -9.18 4.25
CA ASN A 218 1.68 -8.19 3.38
C ASN A 218 2.66 -8.89 2.43
N ALA A 219 3.43 -9.86 2.90
CA ALA A 219 4.33 -10.65 2.05
C ALA A 219 3.57 -11.40 0.94
N ALA A 220 2.45 -12.04 1.28
CA ALA A 220 1.61 -12.70 0.29
C ALA A 220 1.01 -11.71 -0.73
N LEU A 221 0.65 -10.48 -0.31
CA LEU A 221 0.17 -9.44 -1.21
C LEU A 221 1.31 -8.89 -2.09
N ALA A 222 2.48 -8.63 -1.52
CA ALA A 222 3.64 -8.16 -2.26
C ALA A 222 4.04 -9.15 -3.36
N LEU A 223 4.11 -10.45 -3.04
CA LEU A 223 4.37 -11.50 -4.04
C LEU A 223 3.28 -11.59 -5.11
N LEU A 224 2.01 -11.36 -4.74
CA LEU A 224 0.92 -11.30 -5.72
C LEU A 224 1.08 -10.12 -6.68
N ARG A 225 1.50 -8.96 -6.18
CA ARG A 225 1.79 -7.77 -7.01
C ARG A 225 2.95 -8.02 -7.96
N LEU A 226 4.02 -8.69 -7.52
CA LEU A 226 5.14 -9.10 -8.38
C LEU A 226 4.72 -10.02 -9.53
N GLY A 227 3.63 -10.76 -9.38
CA GLY A 227 3.08 -11.60 -10.45
C GLY A 227 4.10 -12.61 -11.01
N PRO A 228 4.44 -12.57 -12.32
CA PRO A 228 5.39 -13.51 -12.92
C PRO A 228 6.80 -13.46 -12.30
N GLN A 229 7.22 -12.30 -11.75
CA GLN A 229 8.52 -12.15 -11.09
C GLN A 229 8.61 -12.93 -9.76
N ALA A 230 7.46 -13.36 -9.22
CA ALA A 230 7.41 -14.19 -8.01
C ALA A 230 7.78 -15.67 -8.26
N ALA A 231 8.19 -16.06 -9.47
CA ALA A 231 8.49 -17.44 -9.81
C ALA A 231 9.58 -18.09 -8.92
N LEU A 232 10.55 -17.30 -8.44
CA LEU A 232 11.58 -17.80 -7.52
C LEU A 232 11.05 -18.15 -6.12
N ALA A 233 9.85 -17.70 -5.76
CA ALA A 233 9.19 -18.03 -4.50
C ALA A 233 8.17 -19.18 -4.63
N THR A 234 8.13 -19.92 -5.72
CA THR A 234 7.12 -20.96 -5.98
C THR A 234 7.03 -21.97 -4.85
N THR A 235 8.15 -22.48 -4.33
CA THR A 235 8.18 -23.47 -3.23
C THR A 235 7.56 -22.89 -1.95
N ASP A 236 7.89 -21.65 -1.59
CA ASP A 236 7.36 -20.99 -0.40
C ASP A 236 5.87 -20.68 -0.55
N LEU A 237 5.44 -20.32 -1.75
CA LEU A 237 4.03 -20.12 -2.07
C LEU A 237 3.22 -21.41 -1.93
N VAL A 238 3.76 -22.55 -2.34
CA VAL A 238 3.11 -23.87 -2.13
C VAL A 238 2.96 -24.18 -0.63
N THR A 239 3.97 -23.87 0.17
CA THR A 239 3.88 -23.98 1.63
C THR A 239 2.80 -23.06 2.18
N ALA A 240 2.73 -21.82 1.70
CA ALA A 240 1.75 -20.81 2.10
C ALA A 240 0.30 -21.16 1.70
N LEU A 241 0.07 -22.05 0.71
CA LEU A 241 -1.27 -22.56 0.39
C LEU A 241 -1.92 -23.27 1.59
N ASN A 242 -1.13 -23.86 2.48
CA ASN A 242 -1.60 -24.57 3.66
C ASN A 242 -1.69 -23.67 4.91
N SER A 243 -1.52 -22.36 4.76
CA SER A 243 -1.67 -21.40 5.86
C SER A 243 -3.10 -21.45 6.43
N ASP A 244 -3.21 -21.40 7.74
CA ASP A 244 -4.48 -21.22 8.46
C ASP A 244 -5.13 -19.85 8.20
N ASN A 245 -4.34 -18.88 7.76
CA ASN A 245 -4.80 -17.56 7.38
C ASN A 245 -5.28 -17.55 5.91
N ARG A 246 -6.60 -17.46 5.73
CA ARG A 246 -7.25 -17.45 4.40
C ARG A 246 -6.73 -16.35 3.45
N TYR A 247 -6.20 -15.24 3.98
CA TYR A 247 -5.66 -14.16 3.14
C TYR A 247 -4.28 -14.54 2.61
N VAL A 248 -3.48 -15.25 3.40
CA VAL A 248 -2.19 -15.76 2.97
C VAL A 248 -2.38 -16.88 1.94
N SER A 249 -3.16 -17.92 2.26
CA SER A 249 -3.38 -19.04 1.36
C SER A 249 -4.06 -18.61 0.05
N GLY A 250 -5.07 -17.73 0.13
CA GLY A 250 -5.75 -17.22 -1.05
C GLY A 250 -4.85 -16.38 -1.97
N LYS A 251 -3.96 -15.54 -1.41
CA LYS A 251 -3.01 -14.76 -2.20
C LYS A 251 -1.90 -15.64 -2.78
N ALA A 252 -1.43 -16.64 -2.04
CA ALA A 252 -0.47 -17.63 -2.56
C ALA A 252 -1.03 -18.36 -3.80
N ALA A 253 -2.29 -18.82 -3.73
CA ALA A 253 -2.96 -19.44 -4.88
C ALA A 253 -3.07 -18.49 -6.07
N GLN A 254 -3.46 -17.23 -5.84
CA GLN A 254 -3.54 -16.23 -6.88
C GLN A 254 -2.17 -15.92 -7.50
N THR A 255 -1.10 -15.90 -6.69
CA THR A 255 0.27 -15.68 -7.15
C THR A 255 0.73 -16.82 -8.05
N LEU A 256 0.56 -18.09 -7.63
CA LEU A 256 0.87 -19.25 -8.46
C LEU A 256 0.13 -19.22 -9.80
N LYS A 257 -1.13 -18.78 -9.80
CA LYS A 257 -1.89 -18.57 -11.03
C LYS A 257 -1.27 -17.49 -11.91
N ARG A 258 -0.72 -16.42 -11.34
CA ARG A 258 -0.10 -15.30 -12.09
C ARG A 258 1.30 -15.61 -12.60
N ILE A 259 2.05 -16.47 -11.93
CA ILE A 259 3.38 -16.95 -12.38
C ILE A 259 3.30 -17.60 -13.76
N LYS A 260 2.24 -18.36 -14.04
CA LYS A 260 1.95 -18.98 -15.34
C LYS A 260 2.99 -20.00 -15.84
N THR A 261 3.94 -20.43 -15.03
CA THR A 261 4.81 -21.57 -15.41
C THR A 261 4.01 -22.87 -15.28
N PRO A 262 4.29 -23.90 -16.12
CA PRO A 262 3.64 -25.20 -15.99
C PRO A 262 3.74 -25.76 -14.58
N GLU A 263 4.91 -25.70 -13.97
CA GLU A 263 5.16 -26.15 -12.60
C GLU A 263 4.25 -25.46 -11.58
N ALA A 264 4.15 -24.12 -11.61
CA ALA A 264 3.30 -23.38 -10.69
C ALA A 264 1.81 -23.71 -10.90
N GLN A 265 1.40 -23.98 -12.14
CA GLN A 265 0.02 -24.37 -12.45
C GLN A 265 -0.29 -25.78 -11.95
N ASP A 266 0.61 -26.74 -12.16
CA ASP A 266 0.44 -28.11 -11.68
C ASP A 266 0.36 -28.15 -10.15
N LEU A 267 1.25 -27.47 -9.44
CA LEU A 267 1.24 -27.37 -7.97
C LEU A 267 -0.04 -26.72 -7.44
N LEU A 268 -0.55 -25.68 -8.11
CA LEU A 268 -1.83 -25.06 -7.78
C LEU A 268 -2.99 -26.06 -7.99
N MET A 269 -3.01 -26.78 -9.10
CA MET A 269 -4.06 -27.77 -9.40
C MET A 269 -4.03 -28.92 -8.39
N ASP A 270 -2.88 -29.44 -8.05
CA ASP A 270 -2.72 -30.48 -7.04
C ASP A 270 -3.27 -30.02 -5.69
N HIS A 271 -2.98 -28.78 -5.27
CA HIS A 271 -3.57 -28.23 -4.05
C HIS A 271 -5.09 -28.15 -4.14
N LEU A 272 -5.65 -27.64 -5.26
CA LEU A 272 -7.09 -27.50 -5.42
C LEU A 272 -7.83 -28.85 -5.41
N PHE A 273 -7.24 -29.91 -5.97
CA PHE A 273 -7.80 -31.26 -5.91
C PHE A 273 -7.75 -31.88 -4.51
N THR A 274 -6.79 -31.48 -3.70
CA THR A 274 -6.62 -32.03 -2.33
C THR A 274 -7.20 -31.12 -1.25
N ALA A 275 -7.51 -29.84 -1.57
CA ALA A 275 -8.03 -28.86 -0.63
C ALA A 275 -9.39 -29.27 -0.07
N ARG A 276 -9.53 -29.12 1.25
CA ARG A 276 -10.81 -29.32 1.92
C ARG A 276 -11.62 -28.03 1.85
N TRP A 277 -12.77 -28.11 1.23
CA TRP A 277 -13.70 -26.98 1.10
C TRP A 277 -14.57 -26.78 2.34
N CYS A 278 -14.68 -27.80 3.20
CA CYS A 278 -15.46 -27.74 4.42
C CYS A 278 -14.54 -28.01 5.64
N PRO A 279 -14.36 -27.06 6.55
CA PRO A 279 -13.51 -27.22 7.73
C PRO A 279 -14.07 -28.24 8.72
N GLU A 280 -15.39 -28.54 8.64
CA GLU A 280 -16.07 -29.47 9.54
C GLU A 280 -15.97 -30.94 9.09
N THR A 281 -15.46 -31.21 7.90
CA THR A 281 -15.25 -32.58 7.43
C THR A 281 -14.08 -33.21 8.20
N SER A 282 -14.34 -34.31 8.89
CA SER A 282 -13.32 -35.07 9.64
C SER A 282 -12.31 -35.74 8.70
N ALA A 283 -11.15 -36.15 9.25
CA ALA A 283 -10.15 -36.91 8.51
C ALA A 283 -10.71 -38.25 7.96
N ALA A 284 -11.74 -38.77 8.61
CA ALA A 284 -12.44 -40.03 8.18
C ALA A 284 -13.32 -39.86 6.95
N SER A 285 -13.67 -38.63 6.54
CA SER A 285 -14.45 -38.35 5.32
C SER A 285 -13.57 -38.12 4.09
N ARG A 286 -12.31 -38.55 4.12
CA ARG A 286 -11.42 -38.59 2.95
C ARG A 286 -11.75 -39.83 2.12
N HIS A 287 -12.48 -39.64 1.05
CA HIS A 287 -12.56 -40.60 -0.05
C HIS A 287 -12.38 -39.84 -1.35
#